data_f0886735786902d9e7fda4af9118b783
#
_entry.id   f0886735786902d9e7fda4af9118b783
#
_cell.length_a   1.000
_cell.length_b   1.000
_cell.length_c   1.000
_cell.angle_alpha   90.00
_cell.angle_beta   90.00
_cell.angle_gamma   90.00
#
_symmetry.space_group_name_H-M   'P 1'
#
loop_
_entity.id
_entity.type
_entity.pdbx_description
1 polymer ?
#
loop_
_entity_poly.entity_id
_entity_poly.type
_entity_poly.pdbx_seq_one_letter_code
_entity_poly.pdbx_strand_id
1 'polypeptide(L)'
;SSKGIKMSENYKFDTLSLHAGHVPDKETGSRAVPIFQTTSYVFKNTDEAAALYNMEVGGHLYTRISNPTIATLEQRLASLEGGVSCVACASGMAAMHLVVSAICSKGDHIVASNKMYGANINLLQHTMPRFGIETDFVNPNNLEELRNAIKTNTKLIFGEVIGNPGLDIMDISSVAKICKENN
;
A
#
# COMPACT_ATOMS: atom_id res chain seq x y z
N SER A 1 -12.05 -9.93 17.87
CA SER A 1 -12.47 -8.74 17.14
C SER A 1 -11.85 -7.54 17.84
N SER A 2 -10.67 -7.11 17.38
CA SER A 2 -10.17 -5.77 17.65
C SER A 2 -11.18 -4.83 16.97
N LYS A 3 -12.18 -4.39 17.70
CA LYS A 3 -12.88 -3.17 17.32
C LYS A 3 -11.84 -2.06 17.35
N GLY A 4 -11.09 -1.93 16.26
CA GLY A 4 -10.43 -0.68 15.96
C GLY A 4 -11.50 0.38 16.18
N ILE A 5 -11.19 1.42 16.92
CA ILE A 5 -12.08 2.56 17.03
C ILE A 5 -12.37 2.93 15.59
N LYS A 6 -13.61 2.69 15.12
CA LYS A 6 -14.13 3.37 13.93
C LYS A 6 -14.00 4.85 14.27
N MET A 7 -12.90 5.44 13.90
CA MET A 7 -12.76 6.89 13.92
C MET A 7 -13.91 7.37 13.07
N SER A 8 -14.82 8.13 13.66
CA SER A 8 -16.04 8.58 12.99
C SER A 8 -15.64 9.26 11.68
N GLU A 9 -16.39 9.01 10.63
CA GLU A 9 -16.24 9.58 9.28
C GLU A 9 -16.17 11.13 9.24
N ASN A 10 -16.20 11.78 10.39
CA ASN A 10 -16.29 13.22 10.59
C ASN A 10 -14.97 13.91 10.99
N TYR A 11 -13.87 13.18 11.16
CA TYR A 11 -12.61 13.83 11.51
C TYR A 11 -11.92 14.40 10.27
N LYS A 12 -11.37 15.63 10.40
CA LYS A 12 -10.58 16.27 9.35
C LYS A 12 -9.21 15.62 9.22
N PHE A 13 -8.57 15.83 8.08
CA PHE A 13 -7.25 15.28 7.73
C PHE A 13 -6.22 15.51 8.84
N ASP A 14 -6.12 16.73 9.37
CA ASP A 14 -5.16 17.07 10.44
C ASP A 14 -5.39 16.26 11.71
N THR A 15 -6.66 16.03 12.10
CA THR A 15 -6.99 15.19 13.25
C THR A 15 -6.65 13.72 13.00
N LEU A 16 -6.94 13.22 11.80
CA LEU A 16 -6.60 11.85 11.40
C LEU A 16 -5.08 11.63 11.37
N SER A 17 -4.31 12.61 10.88
CA SER A 17 -2.85 12.53 10.81
C SER A 17 -2.19 12.36 12.18
N LEU A 18 -2.80 12.90 13.24
CA LEU A 18 -2.31 12.81 14.60
C LEU A 18 -2.85 11.61 15.36
N HIS A 19 -4.11 11.24 15.16
CA HIS A 19 -4.83 10.34 16.08
C HIS A 19 -5.32 9.04 15.46
N ALA A 20 -5.44 8.92 14.13
CA ALA A 20 -5.94 7.70 13.52
C ALA A 20 -5.04 6.49 13.82
N GLY A 21 -5.66 5.33 14.02
CA GLY A 21 -4.97 4.07 14.26
C GLY A 21 -4.34 3.91 15.64
N HIS A 22 -4.47 4.91 16.54
CA HIS A 22 -3.90 4.84 17.87
C HIS A 22 -4.94 5.12 18.96
N VAL A 23 -4.84 4.36 20.04
CA VAL A 23 -5.49 4.63 21.33
C VAL A 23 -4.41 4.65 22.41
N PRO A 24 -4.57 5.49 23.47
CA PRO A 24 -3.64 5.47 24.58
C PRO A 24 -3.45 4.06 25.13
N ASP A 25 -2.21 3.70 25.46
CA ASP A 25 -1.89 2.39 26.00
C ASP A 25 -2.69 2.14 27.27
N LYS A 26 -3.31 0.96 27.38
CA LYS A 26 -4.25 0.67 28.47
C LYS A 26 -3.56 0.45 29.83
N GLU A 27 -2.32 -0.01 29.80
CA GLU A 27 -1.59 -0.33 31.04
C GLU A 27 -0.89 0.90 31.59
N THR A 28 -0.25 1.68 30.73
CA THR A 28 0.56 2.83 31.14
C THR A 28 -0.12 4.18 30.95
N GLY A 29 -1.21 4.23 30.15
CA GLY A 29 -1.84 5.47 29.74
C GLY A 29 -1.00 6.29 28.75
N SER A 30 0.06 5.73 28.18
CA SER A 30 0.93 6.43 27.25
C SER A 30 0.15 7.01 26.08
N ARG A 31 0.32 8.32 25.86
CA ARG A 31 -0.27 9.02 24.72
C ARG A 31 0.51 8.75 23.43
N ALA A 32 1.82 8.61 23.51
CA ALA A 32 2.67 8.24 22.38
C ALA A 32 2.47 6.76 22.04
N VAL A 33 2.61 6.42 20.76
CA VAL A 33 2.58 5.01 20.32
C VAL A 33 3.79 4.29 20.90
N PRO A 34 3.62 3.24 21.72
CA PRO A 34 4.74 2.46 22.22
C PRO A 34 5.52 1.79 21.08
N ILE A 35 6.84 1.65 21.26
CA ILE A 35 7.69 0.90 20.32
C ILE A 35 7.80 -0.53 20.81
N PHE A 36 7.07 -1.44 20.15
CA PHE A 36 7.10 -2.87 20.45
C PHE A 36 8.27 -3.55 19.72
N GLN A 37 9.43 -3.52 20.35
CA GLN A 37 10.67 -4.10 19.82
C GLN A 37 10.77 -5.59 20.18
N THR A 38 9.87 -6.40 19.63
CA THR A 38 9.80 -7.85 19.88
C THR A 38 9.59 -8.63 18.58
N THR A 39 10.00 -9.88 18.55
CA THR A 39 9.75 -10.81 17.43
C THR A 39 8.45 -11.58 17.58
N SER A 40 8.10 -12.02 18.80
CA SER A 40 6.98 -12.92 19.08
C SER A 40 6.15 -12.44 20.26
N TYR A 41 4.97 -13.02 20.41
CA TYR A 41 3.98 -12.66 21.42
C TYR A 41 3.56 -13.94 22.17
N VAL A 42 3.24 -13.79 23.46
CA VAL A 42 2.77 -14.88 24.31
C VAL A 42 1.26 -15.02 24.16
N PHE A 43 0.79 -16.27 24.08
CA PHE A 43 -0.62 -16.61 24.05
C PHE A 43 -1.09 -17.03 25.45
N LYS A 44 -2.34 -16.81 25.78
CA LYS A 44 -2.92 -17.22 27.06
C LYS A 44 -3.03 -18.74 27.16
N ASN A 45 -3.36 -19.41 26.06
CA ASN A 45 -3.53 -20.84 25.95
C ASN A 45 -3.44 -21.30 24.48
N THR A 46 -3.49 -22.60 24.26
CA THR A 46 -3.42 -23.22 22.92
C THR A 46 -4.59 -22.85 22.03
N ASP A 47 -5.79 -22.70 22.59
CA ASP A 47 -7.00 -22.38 21.80
C ASP A 47 -6.92 -20.95 21.25
N GLU A 48 -6.45 -19.98 22.05
CA GLU A 48 -6.19 -18.63 21.57
C GLU A 48 -5.12 -18.61 20.46
N ALA A 49 -4.05 -19.40 20.63
CA ALA A 49 -3.03 -19.53 19.59
C ALA A 49 -3.63 -20.06 18.29
N ALA A 50 -4.41 -21.14 18.36
CA ALA A 50 -5.07 -21.72 17.19
C ALA A 50 -6.00 -20.72 16.48
N ALA A 51 -6.83 -20.02 17.24
CA ALA A 51 -7.75 -19.02 16.69
C ALA A 51 -7.02 -17.85 16.01
N LEU A 52 -5.88 -17.42 16.57
CA LEU A 52 -5.03 -16.39 15.96
C LEU A 52 -4.38 -16.88 14.66
N TYR A 53 -3.82 -18.10 14.65
CA TYR A 53 -3.21 -18.70 13.46
C TYR A 53 -4.24 -18.94 12.34
N ASN A 54 -5.46 -19.31 12.71
CA ASN A 54 -6.58 -19.47 11.76
C ASN A 54 -7.21 -18.14 11.33
N MET A 55 -6.72 -16.99 11.82
CA MET A 55 -7.29 -15.65 11.56
C MET A 55 -8.77 -15.50 11.99
N GLU A 56 -9.23 -16.31 12.94
CA GLU A 56 -10.59 -16.24 13.50
C GLU A 56 -10.74 -15.06 14.46
N VAL A 57 -9.64 -14.65 15.09
CA VAL A 57 -9.56 -13.50 15.99
C VAL A 57 -8.42 -12.57 15.60
N GLY A 58 -8.56 -11.28 15.88
CA GLY A 58 -7.49 -10.31 15.67
C GLY A 58 -6.46 -10.34 16.79
N GLY A 59 -5.19 -10.15 16.45
CA GLY A 59 -4.08 -10.08 17.40
C GLY A 59 -2.72 -10.10 16.72
N HIS A 60 -1.67 -10.18 17.51
CA HIS A 60 -0.29 -10.21 17.04
C HIS A 60 0.33 -11.58 17.36
N LEU A 61 0.97 -12.17 16.38
CA LEU A 61 1.62 -13.49 16.46
C LEU A 61 3.14 -13.36 16.45
N TYR A 62 3.60 -12.66 15.43
CA TYR A 62 5.01 -12.51 15.10
C TYR A 62 5.22 -11.22 14.31
N THR A 63 6.24 -10.44 14.63
CA THR A 63 6.43 -9.08 14.10
C THR A 63 6.55 -9.03 12.57
N ARG A 64 7.08 -10.07 11.92
CA ARG A 64 7.10 -10.13 10.44
C ARG A 64 5.68 -10.13 9.84
N ILE A 65 4.69 -10.65 10.57
CA ILE A 65 3.28 -10.69 10.12
C ILE A 65 2.55 -9.43 10.59
N SER A 66 2.67 -9.10 11.88
CA SER A 66 2.03 -7.91 12.46
C SER A 66 2.74 -7.46 13.74
N ASN A 67 2.71 -6.14 13.99
CA ASN A 67 3.29 -5.53 15.19
C ASN A 67 2.41 -4.34 15.58
N PRO A 68 2.11 -4.08 16.85
CA PRO A 68 1.24 -2.97 17.26
C PRO A 68 1.72 -1.60 16.80
N THR A 69 3.02 -1.35 16.80
CA THR A 69 3.61 -0.10 16.31
C THR A 69 3.37 0.08 14.81
N ILE A 70 3.63 -0.97 14.02
CA ILE A 70 3.42 -0.98 12.56
C ILE A 70 1.93 -0.88 12.25
N ALA A 71 1.08 -1.62 12.97
CA ALA A 71 -0.37 -1.58 12.78
C ALA A 71 -0.96 -0.18 12.99
N THR A 72 -0.40 0.62 13.91
CA THR A 72 -0.80 2.02 14.07
C THR A 72 -0.49 2.86 12.83
N LEU A 73 0.69 2.68 12.23
CA LEU A 73 1.07 3.34 10.98
C LEU A 73 0.13 2.93 9.84
N GLU A 74 -0.09 1.63 9.67
CA GLU A 74 -0.94 1.08 8.61
C GLU A 74 -2.38 1.59 8.71
N GLN A 75 -2.96 1.58 9.90
CA GLN A 75 -4.32 2.11 10.13
C GLN A 75 -4.40 3.60 9.88
N ARG A 76 -3.38 4.36 10.27
CA ARG A 76 -3.33 5.82 10.06
C ARG A 76 -3.26 6.16 8.58
N LEU A 77 -2.36 5.53 7.83
CA LEU A 77 -2.25 5.74 6.40
C LEU A 77 -3.52 5.32 5.65
N ALA A 78 -4.10 4.16 5.99
CA ALA A 78 -5.37 3.75 5.42
C ALA A 78 -6.48 4.79 5.67
N SER A 79 -6.53 5.37 6.88
CA SER A 79 -7.52 6.41 7.21
C SER A 79 -7.31 7.71 6.43
N LEU A 80 -6.05 8.11 6.21
CA LEU A 80 -5.71 9.33 5.47
C LEU A 80 -5.96 9.21 3.97
N GLU A 81 -5.71 8.02 3.41
CA GLU A 81 -5.89 7.72 1.98
C GLU A 81 -7.31 7.23 1.63
N GLY A 82 -8.20 7.09 2.62
CA GLY A 82 -9.54 6.53 2.41
C GLY A 82 -9.51 5.05 2.02
N GLY A 83 -8.42 4.35 2.34
CA GLY A 83 -8.23 2.94 2.03
C GLY A 83 -8.88 2.02 3.05
N VAL A 84 -9.17 0.78 2.63
CA VAL A 84 -9.72 -0.28 3.51
C VAL A 84 -8.64 -0.78 4.47
N SER A 85 -7.41 -0.87 4.01
CA SER A 85 -6.26 -1.34 4.78
C SER A 85 -4.95 -0.83 4.15
N CYS A 86 -3.86 -1.01 4.86
CA CYS A 86 -2.52 -0.69 4.42
C CYS A 86 -1.56 -1.80 4.86
N VAL A 87 -0.50 -2.02 4.10
CA VAL A 87 0.61 -2.90 4.45
C VAL A 87 1.90 -2.11 4.38
N ALA A 88 2.62 -2.01 5.48
CA ALA A 88 3.91 -1.35 5.54
C ALA A 88 5.03 -2.29 5.08
N CYS A 89 5.94 -1.78 4.27
CA CYS A 89 7.11 -2.48 3.77
C CYS A 89 8.40 -1.81 4.24
N ALA A 90 9.51 -2.53 4.17
CA ALA A 90 10.82 -2.03 4.58
C ALA A 90 11.40 -0.93 3.66
N SER A 91 10.86 -0.78 2.44
CA SER A 91 11.26 0.25 1.48
C SER A 91 10.18 0.50 0.44
N GLY A 92 10.24 1.65 -0.26
CA GLY A 92 9.37 1.94 -1.39
C GLY A 92 9.52 0.93 -2.53
N MET A 93 10.75 0.44 -2.79
CA MET A 93 10.97 -0.61 -3.80
C MET A 93 10.33 -1.94 -3.41
N ALA A 94 10.34 -2.31 -2.12
CA ALA A 94 9.61 -3.48 -1.63
C ALA A 94 8.10 -3.32 -1.81
N ALA A 95 7.57 -2.12 -1.52
CA ALA A 95 6.16 -1.81 -1.74
C ALA A 95 5.79 -1.90 -3.22
N MET A 96 6.60 -1.32 -4.12
CA MET A 96 6.35 -1.39 -5.56
C MET A 96 6.37 -2.84 -6.09
N HIS A 97 7.37 -3.63 -5.68
CA HIS A 97 7.45 -5.04 -6.04
C HIS A 97 6.21 -5.82 -5.54
N LEU A 98 5.79 -5.56 -4.31
CA LEU A 98 4.62 -6.20 -3.71
C LEU A 98 3.33 -5.86 -4.46
N VAL A 99 3.13 -4.59 -4.84
CA VAL A 99 1.97 -4.14 -5.62
C VAL A 99 1.91 -4.87 -6.96
N VAL A 100 3.02 -4.89 -7.72
CA VAL A 100 3.06 -5.58 -9.01
C VAL A 100 2.78 -7.07 -8.85
N SER A 101 3.43 -7.72 -7.87
CA SER A 101 3.27 -9.16 -7.63
C SER A 101 1.87 -9.55 -7.13
N ALA A 102 1.15 -8.63 -6.48
CA ALA A 102 -0.20 -8.86 -6.01
C ALA A 102 -1.27 -8.69 -7.11
N ILE A 103 -1.03 -7.81 -8.08
CA ILE A 103 -2.01 -7.43 -9.11
C ILE A 103 -1.74 -8.17 -10.43
N CYS A 104 -0.47 -8.36 -10.80
CA CYS A 104 -0.07 -8.87 -12.10
C CYS A 104 0.45 -10.31 -12.02
N SER A 105 0.15 -11.07 -13.05
CA SER A 105 0.64 -12.43 -13.28
C SER A 105 1.36 -12.52 -14.63
N LYS A 106 1.95 -13.67 -14.93
CA LYS A 106 2.56 -13.93 -16.25
C LYS A 106 1.56 -13.68 -17.39
N GLY A 107 1.94 -12.86 -18.33
CA GLY A 107 1.14 -12.46 -19.47
C GLY A 107 0.35 -11.17 -19.26
N ASP A 108 0.36 -10.59 -18.07
CA ASP A 108 -0.26 -9.30 -17.80
C ASP A 108 0.65 -8.14 -18.23
N HIS A 109 0.04 -6.99 -18.40
CA HIS A 109 0.66 -5.77 -18.89
C HIS A 109 0.48 -4.60 -17.92
N ILE A 110 1.50 -3.74 -17.87
CA ILE A 110 1.53 -2.51 -17.09
C ILE A 110 1.73 -1.32 -18.02
N VAL A 111 1.00 -0.23 -17.81
CA VAL A 111 1.35 1.07 -18.38
C VAL A 111 1.98 1.90 -17.27
N ALA A 112 3.19 2.40 -17.51
CA ALA A 112 3.93 3.14 -16.48
C ALA A 112 4.39 4.51 -16.99
N SER A 113 4.45 5.48 -16.07
CA SER A 113 5.05 6.77 -16.36
C SER A 113 6.53 6.63 -16.69
N ASN A 114 7.01 7.33 -17.71
CA ASN A 114 8.44 7.47 -17.98
C ASN A 114 9.11 8.58 -17.12
N LYS A 115 8.34 9.22 -16.23
CA LYS A 115 8.77 10.30 -15.33
C LYS A 115 8.84 9.82 -13.89
N MET A 116 9.58 8.75 -13.64
CA MET A 116 9.67 8.09 -12.35
C MET A 116 11.10 7.90 -11.87
N TYR A 117 11.23 7.59 -10.59
CA TYR A 117 12.49 7.15 -10.00
C TYR A 117 13.11 5.99 -10.80
N GLY A 118 14.39 6.11 -11.14
CA GLY A 118 15.07 5.17 -12.04
C GLY A 118 15.02 3.71 -11.59
N ALA A 119 14.98 3.43 -10.28
CA ALA A 119 14.85 2.07 -9.80
C ALA A 119 13.45 1.46 -10.06
N ASN A 120 12.38 2.27 -10.08
CA ASN A 120 11.05 1.80 -10.50
C ASN A 120 11.04 1.45 -11.99
N ILE A 121 11.65 2.31 -12.82
CA ILE A 121 11.82 2.02 -14.25
C ILE A 121 12.61 0.72 -14.44
N ASN A 122 13.75 0.56 -13.74
CA ASN A 122 14.57 -0.63 -13.83
C ASN A 122 13.83 -1.90 -13.40
N LEU A 123 13.05 -1.84 -12.30
CA LEU A 123 12.21 -2.94 -11.85
C LEU A 123 11.23 -3.37 -12.95
N LEU A 124 10.49 -2.42 -13.52
CA LEU A 124 9.48 -2.70 -14.54
C LEU A 124 10.07 -3.11 -15.88
N GLN A 125 11.20 -2.52 -16.29
CA GLN A 125 11.82 -2.76 -17.59
C GLN A 125 12.68 -4.03 -17.64
N HIS A 126 13.31 -4.41 -16.54
CA HIS A 126 14.31 -5.49 -16.55
C HIS A 126 13.97 -6.65 -15.62
N THR A 127 13.32 -6.39 -14.50
CA THR A 127 13.03 -7.44 -13.52
C THR A 127 11.69 -8.11 -13.82
N MET A 128 10.62 -7.34 -14.02
CA MET A 128 9.28 -7.89 -14.25
C MET A 128 9.15 -8.72 -15.54
N PRO A 129 9.85 -8.43 -16.66
CA PRO A 129 9.81 -9.30 -17.83
C PRO A 129 10.32 -10.72 -17.56
N ARG A 130 11.20 -10.93 -16.57
CA ARG A 130 11.64 -12.28 -16.14
C ARG A 130 10.49 -13.11 -15.57
N PHE A 131 9.44 -12.45 -15.09
CA PHE A 131 8.20 -13.07 -14.59
C PHE A 131 7.10 -13.06 -15.64
N GLY A 132 7.40 -12.62 -16.86
CA GLY A 132 6.47 -12.56 -17.99
C GLY A 132 5.44 -11.43 -17.87
N ILE A 133 5.78 -10.35 -17.16
CA ILE A 133 4.98 -9.14 -17.03
C ILE A 133 5.65 -8.06 -17.89
N GLU A 134 4.93 -7.50 -18.85
CA GLU A 134 5.44 -6.48 -19.76
C GLU A 134 4.99 -5.08 -19.36
N THR A 135 5.77 -4.07 -19.71
CA THR A 135 5.48 -2.67 -19.36
C THR A 135 5.72 -1.76 -20.55
N ASP A 136 4.72 -0.95 -20.89
CA ASP A 136 4.85 0.19 -21.80
C ASP A 136 5.03 1.48 -20.99
N PHE A 137 6.05 2.26 -21.33
CA PHE A 137 6.34 3.53 -20.67
C PHE A 137 5.81 4.70 -21.50
N VAL A 138 5.03 5.58 -20.87
CA VAL A 138 4.38 6.71 -21.51
C VAL A 138 4.66 8.02 -20.77
N ASN A 139 4.48 9.14 -21.46
CA ASN A 139 4.42 10.42 -20.77
C ASN A 139 3.05 10.54 -20.05
N PRO A 140 3.00 10.60 -18.71
CA PRO A 140 1.73 10.59 -17.97
C PRO A 140 0.87 11.83 -18.21
N ASN A 141 1.45 12.91 -18.76
CA ASN A 141 0.75 14.14 -19.11
C ASN A 141 0.23 14.14 -20.58
N ASN A 142 0.58 13.11 -21.34
CA ASN A 142 0.00 12.86 -22.66
C ASN A 142 -1.11 11.81 -22.55
N LEU A 143 -2.33 12.25 -22.28
CA LEU A 143 -3.47 11.35 -22.04
C LEU A 143 -3.84 10.51 -23.27
N GLU A 144 -3.53 10.97 -24.48
CA GLU A 144 -3.75 10.21 -25.70
C GLU A 144 -2.75 9.03 -25.80
N GLU A 145 -1.46 9.30 -25.56
CA GLU A 145 -0.43 8.27 -25.49
C GLU A 145 -0.76 7.22 -24.42
N LEU A 146 -1.23 7.67 -23.24
CA LEU A 146 -1.65 6.78 -22.17
C LEU A 146 -2.82 5.88 -22.61
N ARG A 147 -3.84 6.43 -23.27
CA ARG A 147 -4.99 5.67 -23.78
C ARG A 147 -4.57 4.62 -24.79
N ASN A 148 -3.69 4.99 -25.71
CA ASN A 148 -3.21 4.12 -26.79
C ASN A 148 -2.32 2.98 -26.28
N ALA A 149 -1.67 3.16 -25.11
CA ALA A 149 -0.84 2.15 -24.49
C ALA A 149 -1.64 1.06 -23.73
N ILE A 150 -2.93 1.31 -23.44
CA ILE A 150 -3.77 0.34 -22.73
C ILE A 150 -4.13 -0.83 -23.65
N LYS A 151 -3.84 -2.04 -23.21
CA LYS A 151 -4.11 -3.31 -23.89
C LYS A 151 -5.18 -4.09 -23.12
N THR A 152 -5.74 -5.12 -23.73
CA THR A 152 -6.74 -5.99 -23.09
C THR A 152 -6.23 -6.73 -21.86
N ASN A 153 -4.92 -6.93 -21.77
CA ASN A 153 -4.22 -7.56 -20.63
C ASN A 153 -3.57 -6.54 -19.69
N THR A 154 -3.84 -5.24 -19.85
CA THR A 154 -3.34 -4.21 -18.88
C THR A 154 -4.07 -4.38 -17.55
N LYS A 155 -3.29 -4.50 -16.47
CA LYS A 155 -3.79 -4.65 -15.09
C LYS A 155 -3.48 -3.48 -14.20
N LEU A 156 -2.47 -2.70 -14.54
CA LEU A 156 -1.96 -1.64 -13.69
C LEU A 156 -1.52 -0.44 -14.54
N ILE A 157 -1.91 0.76 -14.09
CA ILE A 157 -1.27 2.01 -14.51
C ILE A 157 -0.51 2.55 -13.31
N PHE A 158 0.79 2.78 -13.46
CA PHE A 158 1.65 3.23 -12.37
C PHE A 158 2.37 4.53 -12.73
N GLY A 159 2.43 5.45 -11.76
CA GLY A 159 3.18 6.71 -11.89
C GLY A 159 3.43 7.36 -10.53
N GLU A 160 4.31 8.35 -10.53
CA GLU A 160 4.59 9.20 -9.38
C GLU A 160 3.83 10.53 -9.50
N VAL A 161 3.25 11.00 -8.40
CA VAL A 161 2.51 12.29 -8.36
C VAL A 161 3.42 13.43 -8.78
N ILE A 162 4.67 13.39 -8.29
CA ILE A 162 5.73 14.31 -8.65
C ILE A 162 6.88 13.47 -9.21
N GLY A 163 7.11 13.59 -10.50
CA GLY A 163 8.08 12.77 -11.23
C GLY A 163 9.53 13.06 -10.82
N ASN A 164 10.37 12.04 -10.94
CA ASN A 164 11.79 12.10 -10.62
C ASN A 164 12.63 11.86 -11.90
N PRO A 165 13.61 12.70 -12.25
CA PRO A 165 14.07 13.92 -11.55
C PRO A 165 13.39 15.23 -12.00
N GLY A 166 12.54 15.20 -13.02
CA GLY A 166 12.05 16.37 -13.73
C GLY A 166 10.99 17.18 -12.98
N LEU A 167 10.45 16.69 -11.86
CA LEU A 167 9.37 17.29 -11.07
C LEU A 167 8.08 17.49 -11.87
N ASP A 168 7.87 16.69 -12.91
CA ASP A 168 6.62 16.67 -13.67
C ASP A 168 5.47 16.26 -12.75
N ILE A 169 4.35 16.99 -12.81
CA ILE A 169 3.16 16.66 -12.01
C ILE A 169 2.21 15.83 -12.86
N MET A 170 1.85 14.65 -12.35
CA MET A 170 0.87 13.77 -13.00
C MET A 170 -0.55 14.22 -12.65
N ASP A 171 -1.42 14.39 -13.67
CA ASP A 171 -2.86 14.60 -13.48
C ASP A 171 -3.54 13.28 -13.09
N ILE A 172 -3.53 12.98 -11.78
CA ILE A 172 -4.11 11.76 -11.21
C ILE A 172 -5.60 11.65 -11.56
N SER A 173 -6.34 12.74 -11.54
CA SER A 173 -7.78 12.75 -11.79
C SER A 173 -8.10 12.29 -13.21
N SER A 174 -7.38 12.81 -14.20
CA SER A 174 -7.54 12.41 -15.60
C SER A 174 -7.08 10.97 -15.84
N VAL A 175 -5.97 10.54 -15.24
CA VAL A 175 -5.50 9.16 -15.31
C VAL A 175 -6.52 8.20 -14.68
N ALA A 176 -7.03 8.52 -13.48
CA ALA A 176 -8.05 7.69 -12.81
C ALA A 176 -9.35 7.58 -13.63
N LYS A 177 -9.72 8.64 -14.34
CA LYS A 177 -10.87 8.59 -15.26
C LYS A 177 -10.63 7.59 -16.41
N ILE A 178 -9.45 7.63 -17.02
CA ILE A 178 -9.06 6.68 -18.06
C ILE A 178 -9.08 5.25 -17.54
N CYS A 179 -8.56 4.99 -16.32
CA CYS A 179 -8.62 3.68 -15.70
C CYS A 179 -10.08 3.18 -15.57
N LYS A 180 -10.98 4.04 -15.08
CA LYS A 180 -12.41 3.68 -14.92
C LYS A 180 -13.14 3.43 -16.25
N GLU A 181 -12.71 4.05 -17.33
CA GLU A 181 -13.28 3.85 -18.68
C GLU A 181 -12.87 2.51 -19.30
N ASN A 182 -11.80 1.89 -18.80
CA ASN A 182 -11.24 0.63 -19.33
C ASN A 182 -11.42 -0.58 -18.38
N ASN A 183 -12.20 -0.46 -17.28
CA ASN A 183 -12.46 -1.46 -16.22
C ASN A 183 -11.22 -1.84 -15.43
#